data_1a199dc23d88dd8cfcc754d6bc7629cd
#
_entry.id   1a199dc23d88dd8cfcc754d6bc7629cd
#
_cell.length_a   1.000
_cell.length_b   1.000
_cell.length_c   1.000
_cell.angle_alpha   90.00
_cell.angle_beta   90.00
_cell.angle_gamma   90.00
#
_symmetry.space_group_name_H-M   'P 1'
#
loop_
_entity.id
_entity.type
_entity.pdbx_description
1 polymer ?
#
loop_
_entity_poly.entity_id
_entity_poly.type
_entity_poly.pdbx_seq_one_letter_code
_entity_poly.pdbx_strand_id
1 'polypeptide(L)'
;MRLVYSIFLFVVFGLAWPVAAHHSDSGYDRGTVVAFEGQVVRYNFRNPHVAITVARETESGQREKWELETGSTPLMIRSGWSAELMSPGDTVIVRAHPERSGRHRAILNTLETADGKLWMQVETDPETTAAATSLDGVWRGHSDFRFRASVG
;
A
#
# COMPACT_ATOMS: atom_id res chain seq x y z
N MET A 1 -56.82 -0.53 -4.08
CA MET A 1 -55.59 -0.09 -4.79
C MET A 1 -54.57 0.67 -3.90
N ARG A 2 -54.94 1.40 -2.88
CA ARG A 2 -53.95 2.16 -2.04
C ARG A 2 -53.05 1.29 -1.15
N LEU A 3 -53.48 0.08 -0.74
CA LEU A 3 -52.73 -0.81 0.14
C LEU A 3 -51.53 -1.47 -0.57
N VAL A 4 -51.65 -1.77 -1.85
CA VAL A 4 -50.62 -2.44 -2.64
C VAL A 4 -49.38 -1.53 -2.85
N TYR A 5 -49.60 -0.22 -3.04
CA TYR A 5 -48.50 0.74 -3.21
C TYR A 5 -47.70 0.97 -1.93
N SER A 6 -48.33 0.88 -0.76
CA SER A 6 -47.66 1.03 0.53
C SER A 6 -46.71 -0.14 0.83
N ILE A 7 -47.08 -1.37 0.45
CA ILE A 7 -46.24 -2.56 0.63
C ILE A 7 -45.04 -2.53 -0.32
N PHE A 8 -45.22 -2.04 -1.56
CA PHE A 8 -44.14 -1.94 -2.53
C PHE A 8 -43.09 -0.91 -2.12
N LEU A 9 -43.50 0.21 -1.53
CA LEU A 9 -42.58 1.23 -1.02
C LEU A 9 -41.73 0.75 0.16
N PHE A 10 -42.30 -0.11 1.03
CA PHE A 10 -41.59 -0.67 2.17
C PHE A 10 -40.55 -1.72 1.79
N VAL A 11 -40.80 -2.51 0.73
CA VAL A 11 -39.88 -3.54 0.22
C VAL A 11 -38.66 -2.92 -0.47
N VAL A 12 -38.82 -1.78 -1.14
CA VAL A 12 -37.70 -1.08 -1.82
C VAL A 12 -36.77 -0.39 -0.81
N PHE A 13 -37.32 0.10 0.32
CA PHE A 13 -36.49 0.73 1.37
C PHE A 13 -35.74 -0.29 2.26
N GLY A 14 -36.22 -1.53 2.32
CA GLY A 14 -35.59 -2.59 3.16
C GLY A 14 -34.36 -3.25 2.52
N LEU A 15 -34.03 -2.97 1.25
CA LEU A 15 -32.90 -3.57 0.52
C LEU A 15 -31.68 -2.67 0.40
N ALA A 16 -31.69 -1.48 0.99
CA ALA A 16 -30.50 -0.64 1.12
C ALA A 16 -29.61 -1.16 2.24
N TRP A 17 -28.95 -2.29 2.05
CA TRP A 17 -27.82 -2.65 2.88
C TRP A 17 -26.70 -1.64 2.62
N PRO A 18 -26.13 -1.06 3.68
CA PRO A 18 -24.96 -0.21 3.51
C PRO A 18 -23.86 -1.10 2.93
N VAL A 19 -23.54 -0.90 1.66
CA VAL A 19 -22.31 -1.41 1.06
C VAL A 19 -21.18 -0.63 1.72
N ALA A 20 -20.65 -1.16 2.82
CA ALA A 20 -19.45 -0.63 3.44
C ALA A 20 -18.26 -0.98 2.53
N ALA A 21 -18.14 -0.29 1.42
CA ALA A 21 -16.95 -0.30 0.58
C ALA A 21 -15.96 0.73 1.16
N HIS A 22 -15.36 0.40 2.30
CA HIS A 22 -14.34 1.25 2.90
C HIS A 22 -13.06 0.47 3.03
N HIS A 23 -12.24 0.53 1.98
CA HIS A 23 -10.80 0.48 2.18
C HIS A 23 -10.37 1.85 2.68
N SER A 24 -10.71 2.15 3.92
CA SER A 24 -10.27 3.37 4.58
C SER A 24 -8.86 3.11 5.09
N ASP A 25 -7.89 3.89 4.61
CA ASP A 25 -6.53 3.98 5.15
C ASP A 25 -6.51 4.28 6.66
N SER A 26 -7.66 4.62 7.24
CA SER A 26 -7.86 4.88 8.67
C SER A 26 -7.51 3.69 9.57
N GLY A 27 -7.50 2.47 9.04
CA GLY A 27 -7.09 1.27 9.77
C GLY A 27 -5.58 1.18 10.04
N TYR A 28 -4.78 2.02 9.37
CA TYR A 28 -3.31 2.01 9.46
C TYR A 28 -2.78 3.22 10.21
N ASP A 29 -1.66 3.03 10.90
CA ASP A 29 -1.00 4.11 11.62
C ASP A 29 0.05 4.80 10.75
N ARG A 30 -0.36 5.85 10.06
CA ARG A 30 0.52 6.65 9.19
C ARG A 30 1.60 7.42 9.94
N GLY A 31 1.48 7.57 11.26
CA GLY A 31 2.48 8.21 12.12
C GLY A 31 3.63 7.28 12.52
N THR A 32 3.45 5.98 12.36
CA THR A 32 4.43 4.96 12.71
C THR A 32 4.96 4.27 11.46
N VAL A 33 6.28 3.99 11.43
CA VAL A 33 6.91 3.17 10.39
C VAL A 33 7.57 1.99 11.05
N VAL A 34 7.19 0.79 10.65
CA VAL A 34 7.93 -0.44 10.96
C VAL A 34 8.95 -0.68 9.84
N ALA A 35 10.17 -1.06 10.22
CA ALA A 35 11.24 -1.38 9.29
C ALA A 35 11.84 -2.74 9.64
N PHE A 36 11.97 -3.62 8.66
CA PHE A 36 12.56 -4.94 8.85
C PHE A 36 13.07 -5.54 7.54
N GLU A 37 14.03 -6.44 7.65
CA GLU A 37 14.47 -7.31 6.57
C GLU A 37 13.68 -8.62 6.64
N GLY A 38 13.39 -9.22 5.49
CA GLY A 38 12.70 -10.48 5.40
C GLY A 38 12.74 -11.10 4.02
N GLN A 39 12.17 -12.30 3.89
CA GLN A 39 12.08 -13.01 2.63
C GLN A 39 10.67 -12.95 2.07
N VAL A 40 10.54 -12.68 0.78
CA VAL A 40 9.27 -12.74 0.05
C VAL A 40 8.75 -14.19 0.10
N VAL A 41 7.55 -14.35 0.63
CA VAL A 41 6.81 -15.62 0.62
C VAL A 41 5.89 -15.70 -0.57
N ARG A 42 5.27 -14.56 -0.89
CA ARG A 42 4.33 -14.43 -2.00
C ARG A 42 4.30 -13.01 -2.51
N TYR A 43 4.32 -12.87 -3.81
CA TYR A 43 4.07 -11.63 -4.53
C TYR A 43 2.84 -11.80 -5.41
N ASN A 44 1.84 -10.95 -5.20
CA ASN A 44 0.54 -11.04 -5.85
C ASN A 44 0.26 -9.76 -6.63
N PHE A 45 0.68 -9.75 -7.90
CA PHE A 45 0.56 -8.59 -8.77
C PHE A 45 -0.77 -8.60 -9.53
N ARG A 46 -1.86 -8.25 -8.83
CA ARG A 46 -3.22 -8.19 -9.41
C ARG A 46 -4.12 -7.20 -8.67
N ASN A 47 -5.20 -6.77 -9.35
CA ASN A 47 -6.24 -5.96 -8.72
C ASN A 47 -7.03 -6.75 -7.65
N PRO A 48 -7.66 -6.04 -6.66
CA PRO A 48 -7.72 -4.57 -6.55
C PRO A 48 -6.42 -3.93 -6.06
N HIS A 49 -5.59 -4.65 -5.31
CA HIS A 49 -4.32 -4.16 -4.78
C HIS A 49 -3.21 -5.19 -4.99
N VAL A 50 -2.04 -4.70 -5.34
CA VAL A 50 -0.84 -5.53 -5.31
C VAL A 50 -0.48 -5.80 -3.86
N ALA A 51 -0.20 -7.06 -3.53
CA ALA A 51 0.09 -7.49 -2.17
C ALA A 51 1.36 -8.33 -2.12
N ILE A 52 2.12 -8.16 -1.04
CA ILE A 52 3.36 -8.89 -0.79
C ILE A 52 3.26 -9.54 0.58
N THR A 53 3.55 -10.83 0.67
CA THR A 53 3.74 -11.49 1.96
C THR A 53 5.23 -11.68 2.20
N VAL A 54 5.74 -11.13 3.30
CA VAL A 54 7.15 -11.22 3.71
C VAL A 54 7.24 -11.95 5.03
N ALA A 55 8.11 -12.96 5.11
CA ALA A 55 8.46 -13.62 6.35
C ALA A 55 9.72 -12.97 6.92
N ARG A 56 9.71 -12.64 8.21
CA ARG A 56 10.90 -12.23 8.96
C ARG A 56 11.11 -13.11 10.16
N GLU A 57 12.33 -13.16 10.64
CA GLU A 57 12.68 -13.71 11.94
C GLU A 57 12.88 -12.55 12.91
N THR A 58 12.26 -12.63 14.09
CA THR A 58 12.44 -11.64 15.14
C THR A 58 13.75 -11.90 15.89
N GLU A 59 14.21 -10.95 16.68
CA GLU A 59 15.38 -11.12 17.56
C GLU A 59 15.23 -12.31 18.52
N SER A 60 14.00 -12.69 18.86
CA SER A 60 13.69 -13.86 19.69
C SER A 60 13.63 -15.18 18.92
N GLY A 61 13.92 -15.18 17.61
CA GLY A 61 13.87 -16.37 16.75
C GLY A 61 12.46 -16.77 16.31
N GLN A 62 11.45 -15.96 16.56
CA GLN A 62 10.09 -16.24 16.10
C GLN A 62 9.94 -15.84 14.62
N ARG A 63 9.23 -16.66 13.86
CA ARG A 63 8.87 -16.34 12.49
C ARG A 63 7.52 -15.61 12.44
N GLU A 64 7.55 -14.43 11.87
CA GLU A 64 6.36 -13.61 11.60
C GLU A 64 6.14 -13.51 10.09
N LYS A 65 4.85 -13.48 9.68
CA LYS A 65 4.46 -13.19 8.30
C LYS A 65 3.74 -11.86 8.28
N TRP A 66 4.26 -10.93 7.48
CA TRP A 66 3.68 -9.63 7.26
C TRP A 66 2.96 -9.59 5.92
N GLU A 67 1.73 -9.13 5.91
CA GLU A 67 0.96 -8.84 4.70
C GLU A 67 1.08 -7.35 4.40
N LEU A 68 1.73 -7.04 3.28
CA LEU A 68 1.95 -5.67 2.83
C LEU A 68 1.00 -5.39 1.67
N GLU A 69 0.22 -4.33 1.82
CA GLU A 69 -0.69 -3.83 0.79
C GLU A 69 -0.07 -2.61 0.10
N THR A 70 -0.27 -2.51 -1.22
CA THR A 70 0.15 -1.37 -2.02
C THR A 70 -1.03 -0.85 -2.83
N GLY A 71 -0.78 -0.09 -3.88
CA GLY A 71 -1.80 0.41 -4.78
C GLY A 71 -2.36 -0.64 -5.75
N SER A 72 -3.28 -0.19 -6.57
CA SER A 72 -3.83 -1.00 -7.66
C SER A 72 -2.75 -1.31 -8.71
N THR A 73 -2.94 -2.40 -9.45
CA THR A 73 -2.01 -2.80 -10.53
C THR A 73 -1.68 -1.65 -11.50
N PRO A 74 -2.63 -0.83 -11.99
CA PRO A 74 -2.29 0.28 -12.88
C PRO A 74 -1.42 1.35 -12.22
N LEU A 75 -1.61 1.61 -10.92
CA LEU A 75 -0.78 2.55 -10.17
C LEU A 75 0.64 2.01 -10.01
N MET A 76 0.77 0.73 -9.65
CA MET A 76 2.07 0.10 -9.46
C MET A 76 2.87 0.00 -10.77
N ILE A 77 2.20 -0.26 -11.91
CA ILE A 77 2.85 -0.24 -13.23
C ILE A 77 3.42 1.15 -13.53
N ARG A 78 2.66 2.23 -13.27
CA ARG A 78 3.16 3.60 -13.45
C ARG A 78 4.34 3.93 -12.54
N SER A 79 4.41 3.27 -11.38
CA SER A 79 5.55 3.36 -10.46
C SER A 79 6.73 2.46 -10.84
N GLY A 80 6.68 1.81 -12.01
CA GLY A 80 7.74 0.94 -12.53
C GLY A 80 7.71 -0.50 -12.03
N TRP A 81 6.68 -0.89 -11.28
CA TRP A 81 6.54 -2.28 -10.81
C TRP A 81 6.01 -3.19 -11.91
N SER A 82 6.41 -4.46 -11.86
CA SER A 82 5.89 -5.50 -12.76
C SER A 82 5.61 -6.80 -11.99
N ALA A 83 4.95 -7.75 -12.64
CA ALA A 83 4.66 -9.05 -12.05
C ALA A 83 5.94 -9.87 -11.78
N GLU A 84 7.00 -9.57 -12.48
CA GLU A 84 8.31 -10.23 -12.40
C GLU A 84 9.28 -9.57 -11.44
N LEU A 85 8.85 -8.47 -10.77
CA LEU A 85 9.73 -7.67 -9.91
C LEU A 85 10.39 -8.47 -8.81
N MET A 86 9.67 -9.44 -8.25
CA MET A 86 10.19 -10.28 -7.17
C MET A 86 9.59 -11.67 -7.20
N SER A 87 10.32 -12.62 -6.63
CA SER A 87 9.98 -14.04 -6.51
C SER A 87 9.99 -14.51 -5.05
N PRO A 88 9.28 -15.58 -4.71
CA PRO A 88 9.42 -16.22 -3.41
C PRO A 88 10.88 -16.58 -3.12
N GLY A 89 11.37 -16.22 -1.94
CA GLY A 89 12.76 -16.41 -1.52
C GLY A 89 13.62 -15.16 -1.65
N ASP A 90 13.22 -14.15 -2.41
CA ASP A 90 13.98 -12.91 -2.51
C ASP A 90 14.05 -12.20 -1.16
N THR A 91 15.21 -11.68 -0.82
CA THR A 91 15.42 -10.85 0.38
C THR A 91 15.05 -9.41 0.08
N VAL A 92 14.28 -8.80 0.97
CA VAL A 92 13.83 -7.42 0.85
C VAL A 92 13.92 -6.69 2.19
N ILE A 93 14.19 -5.38 2.14
CA ILE A 93 14.04 -4.50 3.30
C ILE A 93 12.73 -3.74 3.13
N VAL A 94 11.87 -3.87 4.12
CA VAL A 94 10.53 -3.29 4.13
C VAL A 94 10.48 -2.09 5.05
N ARG A 95 9.83 -1.01 4.63
CA ARG A 95 9.35 0.07 5.48
C ARG A 95 7.86 0.25 5.20
N ALA A 96 7.05 0.19 6.23
CA ALA A 96 5.60 0.17 6.07
C ALA A 96 4.87 0.79 7.27
N HIS A 97 3.64 1.23 7.06
CA HIS A 97 2.76 1.76 8.09
C HIS A 97 1.88 0.63 8.63
N PRO A 98 2.03 0.25 9.92
CA PRO A 98 1.36 -0.91 10.48
C PRO A 98 -0.13 -0.69 10.67
N GLU A 99 -0.90 -1.78 10.68
CA GLU A 99 -2.30 -1.77 11.05
C GLU A 99 -2.46 -1.48 12.55
N ARG A 100 -3.39 -0.60 12.90
CA ARG A 100 -3.68 -0.20 14.29
C ARG A 100 -4.17 -1.35 15.18
N SER A 101 -4.70 -2.41 14.57
CA SER A 101 -5.19 -3.59 15.28
C SER A 101 -4.07 -4.46 15.89
N GLY A 102 -2.81 -4.19 15.56
CA GLY A 102 -1.66 -4.99 15.98
C GLY A 102 -1.44 -6.28 15.19
N ARG A 103 -2.25 -6.54 14.15
CA ARG A 103 -1.99 -7.63 13.21
C ARG A 103 -0.75 -7.29 12.36
N HIS A 104 -0.03 -8.31 11.90
CA HIS A 104 1.11 -8.15 11.00
C HIS A 104 0.64 -7.82 9.58
N ARG A 105 -0.05 -6.69 9.44
CA ARG A 105 -0.49 -6.09 8.19
C ARG A 105 -0.01 -4.64 8.14
N ALA A 106 0.37 -4.18 6.97
CA ALA A 106 0.84 -2.81 6.79
C ALA A 106 0.57 -2.31 5.38
N ILE A 107 0.45 -0.99 5.23
CA ILE A 107 0.58 -0.35 3.91
C ILE A 107 2.06 -0.11 3.65
N LEU A 108 2.54 -0.60 2.52
CA LEU A 108 3.92 -0.43 2.11
C LEU A 108 4.23 1.04 1.86
N ASN A 109 5.31 1.52 2.45
CA ASN A 109 5.90 2.82 2.14
C ASN A 109 7.04 2.65 1.12
N THR A 110 8.07 1.89 1.48
CA THR A 110 9.18 1.56 0.57
C THR A 110 9.60 0.11 0.72
N LEU A 111 10.11 -0.44 -0.37
CA LEU A 111 10.73 -1.76 -0.42
C LEU A 111 12.08 -1.63 -1.13
N GLU A 112 13.12 -2.18 -0.53
CA GLU A 112 14.45 -2.25 -1.12
C GLU A 112 14.77 -3.70 -1.45
N THR A 113 15.16 -3.97 -2.69
CA THR A 113 15.57 -5.29 -3.17
C THR A 113 17.06 -5.54 -2.89
N ALA A 114 17.50 -6.80 -2.94
CA ALA A 114 18.87 -7.19 -2.58
C ALA A 114 19.96 -6.50 -3.42
N ASP A 115 19.62 -5.99 -4.60
CA ASP A 115 20.50 -5.18 -5.46
C ASP A 115 20.58 -3.71 -5.03
N GLY A 116 19.93 -3.35 -3.91
CA GLY A 116 19.90 -1.99 -3.37
C GLY A 116 18.93 -1.04 -4.06
N LYS A 117 18.11 -1.54 -4.98
CA LYS A 117 17.12 -0.71 -5.66
C LYS A 117 15.91 -0.46 -4.76
N LEU A 118 15.57 0.82 -4.62
CA LEU A 118 14.44 1.26 -3.81
C LEU A 118 13.17 1.35 -4.67
N TRP A 119 12.10 0.74 -4.19
CA TRP A 119 10.79 0.73 -4.80
C TRP A 119 9.78 1.41 -3.88
N MET A 120 8.96 2.27 -4.45
CA MET A 120 7.88 2.95 -3.73
C MET A 120 6.67 3.08 -4.64
N GLN A 121 5.50 3.28 -4.03
CA GLN A 121 4.32 3.71 -4.75
C GLN A 121 4.44 5.22 -4.98
N VAL A 122 4.51 5.64 -6.23
CA VAL A 122 4.43 7.06 -6.60
C VAL A 122 2.95 7.41 -6.70
N GLU A 123 2.45 8.18 -5.76
CA GLU A 123 1.14 8.82 -5.91
C GLU A 123 1.30 9.93 -6.96
N THR A 124 1.04 9.58 -8.22
CA THR A 124 0.90 10.60 -9.25
C THR A 124 -0.51 11.18 -9.13
N ASP A 125 -0.60 12.36 -8.56
CA ASP A 125 -1.76 13.21 -8.78
C ASP A 125 -1.82 13.49 -10.31
N PRO A 126 -2.89 13.10 -11.01
CA PRO A 126 -2.99 13.30 -12.44
C PRO A 126 -2.87 14.78 -12.86
N GLU A 127 -3.12 15.72 -11.94
CA GLU A 127 -2.94 17.16 -12.17
C GLU A 127 -1.47 17.60 -12.06
N THR A 128 -0.59 16.81 -11.44
CA THR A 128 0.85 17.14 -11.29
C THR A 128 1.74 16.46 -12.32
N THR A 129 1.19 15.63 -13.21
CA THR A 129 1.96 14.96 -14.28
C THR A 129 2.12 15.80 -15.56
N ALA A 130 1.71 17.05 -15.57
CA ALA A 130 2.18 17.96 -16.61
C ALA A 130 3.71 18.06 -16.48
N ALA A 131 4.44 17.55 -17.46
CA ALA A 131 5.89 17.65 -17.50
C ALA A 131 6.27 19.10 -17.23
N ALA A 132 6.97 19.33 -16.12
CA ALA A 132 7.43 20.67 -15.78
C ALA A 132 8.38 21.13 -16.90
N THR A 133 7.94 22.12 -17.67
CA THR A 133 8.74 22.70 -18.76
C THR A 133 9.69 23.78 -18.25
N SER A 134 9.60 24.12 -16.95
CA SER A 134 10.50 25.07 -16.29
C SER A 134 10.76 24.65 -14.85
N LEU A 135 11.82 25.20 -14.24
CA LEU A 135 12.12 25.05 -12.82
C LEU A 135 11.27 25.97 -11.93
N ASP A 136 10.44 26.79 -12.53
CA ASP A 136 9.52 27.71 -11.82
C ASP A 136 8.24 26.95 -11.47
N GLY A 137 8.02 26.64 -10.21
CA GLY A 137 6.85 25.93 -9.74
C GLY A 137 6.92 25.57 -8.27
N VAL A 138 5.78 25.14 -7.71
CA VAL A 138 5.72 24.63 -6.34
C VAL A 138 6.12 23.16 -6.36
N TRP A 139 7.29 22.85 -5.88
CA TRP A 139 7.78 21.49 -5.72
C TRP A 139 7.29 20.94 -4.38
N ARG A 140 6.44 19.93 -4.39
CA ARG A 140 6.12 19.15 -3.20
C ARG A 140 7.20 18.08 -3.03
N GLY A 141 8.18 18.36 -2.18
CA GLY A 141 9.10 17.32 -1.71
C GLY A 141 8.32 16.36 -0.81
N HIS A 142 8.43 15.05 -1.06
CA HIS A 142 8.03 14.07 -0.06
C HIS A 142 8.96 14.21 1.14
N SER A 143 8.39 14.38 2.34
CA SER A 143 9.12 14.55 3.60
C SER A 143 9.99 13.33 3.98
N ASP A 144 9.90 12.24 3.23
CA ASP A 144 10.61 11.00 3.48
C ASP A 144 12.00 10.94 2.83
N PHE A 145 12.38 11.93 2.01
CA PHE A 145 13.74 12.08 1.54
C PHE A 145 14.63 12.67 2.64
N ARG A 146 15.02 11.83 3.58
CA ARG A 146 16.13 12.15 4.46
C ARG A 146 17.43 11.88 3.70
N PHE A 147 18.04 12.92 3.18
CA PHE A 147 19.45 12.89 2.86
C PHE A 147 20.21 12.46 4.10
N ARG A 148 20.72 11.24 4.15
CA ARG A 148 21.83 10.92 5.01
C ARG A 148 23.04 11.67 4.44
N ALA A 149 23.30 12.86 4.96
CA ALA A 149 24.62 13.43 4.82
C ALA A 149 25.59 12.46 5.49
N SER A 150 26.39 11.75 4.72
CA SER A 150 27.58 11.08 5.21
C SER A 150 28.52 12.19 5.68
N VAL A 151 28.56 12.41 7.00
CA VAL A 151 29.62 13.17 7.61
C VAL A 151 30.84 12.27 7.56
N GLY A 152 31.82 12.67 6.70
CA GLY A 152 33.16 12.06 6.65
C GLY A 152 33.95 12.31 7.91
#